data_b49ef59a7aae73d9d1c06a27e51f609b
#
_entry.id   b49ef59a7aae73d9d1c06a27e51f609b
#
_cell.length_a   1.000
_cell.length_b   1.000
_cell.length_c   1.000
_cell.angle_alpha   90.00
_cell.angle_beta   90.00
_cell.angle_gamma   90.00
#
_symmetry.space_group_name_H-M   'P 1'
#
loop_
_entity.id
_entity.type
_entity.pdbx_description
1 polymer ?
#
loop_
_entity_poly.entity_id
_entity_poly.type
_entity_poly.pdbx_seq_one_letter_code
_entity_poly.pdbx_strand_id
1 'polypeptide(L)'
;ETVRVITAAGEFIAVGHYQIGSIAVRVLSFEDIEINTDFWCERLQSALDVRIGVGIADSPTNNTYRLVHGEGDYLPGLVIDCYGSTAVMQAHSVGMHVCRNEICQALVQVMGDRIANVYYKSDTTLPFKADIEHENSFIYGGDDNDIAVENGLKFHVDWLKGQKTGFFVDQRDNRSLLESYAKGR
;
A
#
# COMPACT_ATOMS: atom_id res chain seq x y z
N GLU A 1 -9.80 10.15 12.53
CA GLU A 1 -10.06 11.60 12.38
C GLU A 1 -8.78 12.30 11.94
N THR A 2 -8.87 13.19 10.91
CA THR A 2 -7.76 14.06 10.50
C THR A 2 -7.71 15.25 11.46
N VAL A 3 -6.52 15.54 11.99
CA VAL A 3 -6.29 16.59 12.98
C VAL A 3 -5.10 17.47 12.62
N ARG A 4 -5.15 18.72 13.05
CA ARG A 4 -4.02 19.66 13.03
C ARG A 4 -3.31 19.63 14.38
N VAL A 5 -2.02 19.44 14.35
CA VAL A 5 -1.14 19.52 15.53
C VAL A 5 -0.63 20.94 15.64
N ILE A 6 -0.81 21.54 16.80
CA ILE A 6 -0.37 22.92 17.07
C ILE A 6 0.44 22.99 18.38
N THR A 7 1.29 24.00 18.51
CA THR A 7 1.94 24.33 19.79
C THR A 7 0.93 24.88 20.79
N ALA A 8 1.33 24.98 22.06
CA ALA A 8 0.54 25.66 23.08
C ALA A 8 0.27 27.15 22.77
N ALA A 9 1.12 27.77 21.93
CA ALA A 9 0.96 29.14 21.45
C ALA A 9 0.04 29.25 20.22
N GLY A 10 -0.49 28.12 19.69
CA GLY A 10 -1.37 28.08 18.54
C GLY A 10 -0.65 28.00 17.18
N GLU A 11 0.69 27.86 17.18
CA GLU A 11 1.45 27.74 15.93
C GLU A 11 1.26 26.34 15.32
N PHE A 12 1.07 26.27 14.01
CA PHE A 12 0.93 25.01 13.28
C PHE A 12 2.24 24.20 13.31
N ILE A 13 2.12 22.88 13.51
CA ILE A 13 3.23 21.91 13.47
C ILE A 13 3.06 20.92 12.33
N ALA A 14 1.88 20.27 12.25
CA ALA A 14 1.62 19.18 11.31
C ALA A 14 0.13 18.92 11.13
N VAL A 15 -0.22 18.19 10.07
CA VAL A 15 -1.52 17.55 9.89
C VAL A 15 -1.34 16.03 9.82
N GLY A 16 -2.29 15.27 10.37
CA GLY A 16 -2.20 13.83 10.39
C GLY A 16 -3.44 13.13 10.95
N HIS A 17 -3.35 11.82 11.09
CA HIS A 17 -4.43 11.00 11.62
C HIS A 17 -4.27 10.77 13.12
N TYR A 18 -5.27 11.21 13.88
CA TYR A 18 -5.38 10.89 15.31
C TYR A 18 -5.94 9.49 15.52
N GLN A 19 -5.36 8.78 16.48
CA GLN A 19 -5.81 7.46 16.91
C GLN A 19 -5.46 7.24 18.38
N ILE A 20 -6.33 6.55 19.12
CA ILE A 20 -6.05 6.14 20.51
C ILE A 20 -4.94 5.08 20.49
N GLY A 21 -3.84 5.34 21.19
CA GLY A 21 -2.70 4.43 21.29
C GLY A 21 -1.43 5.09 21.80
N SER A 22 -0.31 4.39 21.70
CA SER A 22 1.02 4.93 22.07
C SER A 22 1.49 6.03 21.12
N ILE A 23 1.08 5.96 19.85
CA ILE A 23 1.27 7.01 18.85
C ILE A 23 -0.07 7.70 18.68
N ALA A 24 -0.21 8.90 19.24
CA ALA A 24 -1.46 9.65 19.20
C ALA A 24 -1.76 10.22 17.81
N VAL A 25 -0.75 10.70 17.07
CA VAL A 25 -0.92 11.23 15.72
C VAL A 25 0.13 10.63 14.78
N ARG A 26 -0.34 10.13 13.65
CA ARG A 26 0.52 9.79 12.51
C ARG A 26 0.52 10.95 11.54
N VAL A 27 1.65 11.64 11.46
CA VAL A 27 1.83 12.83 10.64
C VAL A 27 1.80 12.44 9.16
N LEU A 28 1.00 13.15 8.37
CA LEU A 28 0.89 13.04 6.91
C LEU A 28 1.65 14.17 6.21
N SER A 29 1.63 15.39 6.79
CA SER A 29 2.35 16.53 6.26
C SER A 29 2.76 17.49 7.37
N PHE A 30 3.93 18.14 7.19
CA PHE A 30 4.39 19.27 7.99
C PHE A 30 3.98 20.63 7.39
N GLU A 31 3.28 20.62 6.27
CA GLU A 31 2.65 21.78 5.66
C GLU A 31 1.18 21.82 6.04
N ASP A 32 0.62 23.05 6.20
CA ASP A 32 -0.78 23.26 6.52
C ASP A 32 -1.64 23.11 5.26
N ILE A 33 -1.88 21.87 4.89
CA ILE A 33 -2.60 21.47 3.68
C ILE A 33 -3.84 20.64 4.03
N GLU A 34 -4.79 20.61 3.12
CA GLU A 34 -5.93 19.71 3.19
C GLU A 34 -5.54 18.31 2.72
N ILE A 35 -5.95 17.30 3.49
CA ILE A 35 -5.79 15.89 3.10
C ILE A 35 -7.01 15.50 2.28
N ASN A 36 -6.86 15.56 0.97
CA ASN A 36 -7.89 15.31 -0.03
C ASN A 36 -7.36 14.34 -1.11
N THR A 37 -8.14 14.11 -2.17
CA THR A 37 -7.76 13.21 -3.27
C THR A 37 -6.46 13.64 -3.95
N ASP A 38 -6.22 14.93 -4.14
CA ASP A 38 -4.99 15.45 -4.77
C ASP A 38 -3.77 15.13 -3.92
N PHE A 39 -3.86 15.28 -2.58
CA PHE A 39 -2.81 14.85 -1.66
C PHE A 39 -2.48 13.36 -1.82
N TRP A 40 -3.50 12.50 -1.87
CA TRP A 40 -3.28 11.06 -2.06
C TRP A 40 -2.65 10.75 -3.42
N CYS A 41 -3.10 11.43 -4.49
CA CYS A 41 -2.51 11.29 -5.82
C CYS A 41 -1.02 11.67 -5.83
N GLU A 42 -0.66 12.79 -5.24
CA GLU A 42 0.73 13.26 -5.17
C GLU A 42 1.63 12.24 -4.44
N ARG A 43 1.18 11.75 -3.27
CA ARG A 43 1.94 10.77 -2.49
C ARG A 43 2.09 9.43 -3.21
N LEU A 44 1.02 8.93 -3.82
CA LEU A 44 1.04 7.69 -4.59
C LEU A 44 1.88 7.81 -5.86
N GLN A 45 1.83 8.96 -6.55
CA GLN A 45 2.68 9.23 -7.71
C GLN A 45 4.15 9.25 -7.31
N SER A 46 4.50 9.93 -6.23
CA SER A 46 5.88 9.94 -5.71
C SER A 46 6.37 8.53 -5.38
N ALA A 47 5.53 7.69 -4.76
CA ALA A 47 5.86 6.31 -4.49
C ALA A 47 6.08 5.50 -5.78
N LEU A 48 5.23 5.68 -6.79
CA LEU A 48 5.36 5.04 -8.11
C LEU A 48 6.64 5.47 -8.82
N ASP A 49 6.96 6.77 -8.83
CA ASP A 49 8.15 7.32 -9.46
C ASP A 49 9.43 6.72 -8.89
N VAL A 50 9.48 6.50 -7.56
CA VAL A 50 10.60 5.79 -6.92
C VAL A 50 10.71 4.36 -7.48
N ARG A 51 9.59 3.62 -7.61
CA ARG A 51 9.58 2.22 -8.11
C ARG A 51 9.97 2.13 -9.58
N ILE A 52 9.59 3.12 -10.38
CA ILE A 52 10.04 3.25 -11.78
C ILE A 52 11.54 3.58 -11.80
N GLY A 53 11.98 4.55 -11.00
CA GLY A 53 13.37 4.99 -10.96
C GLY A 53 14.36 3.89 -10.55
N VAL A 54 13.95 2.97 -9.66
CA VAL A 54 14.77 1.80 -9.29
C VAL A 54 14.54 0.57 -10.18
N GLY A 55 13.68 0.67 -11.21
CA GLY A 55 13.50 -0.35 -12.24
C GLY A 55 12.68 -1.56 -11.81
N ILE A 56 11.84 -1.46 -10.74
CA ILE A 56 10.96 -2.54 -10.30
C ILE A 56 9.52 -2.40 -10.78
N ALA A 57 9.06 -1.19 -11.04
CA ALA A 57 7.87 -0.93 -11.82
C ALA A 57 8.22 -0.69 -13.29
N ASP A 58 7.27 -0.90 -14.21
CA ASP A 58 7.44 -0.82 -15.67
C ASP A 58 8.55 -1.75 -16.21
N SER A 59 8.83 -2.84 -15.52
CA SER A 59 9.80 -3.84 -15.92
C SER A 59 9.14 -4.92 -16.81
N PRO A 60 9.74 -5.32 -17.93
CA PRO A 60 9.19 -6.37 -18.79
C PRO A 60 9.21 -7.76 -18.14
N THR A 61 10.00 -7.95 -17.09
CA THR A 61 10.18 -9.22 -16.38
C THR A 61 9.60 -9.21 -14.99
N ASN A 62 8.94 -8.11 -14.58
CA ASN A 62 8.43 -7.97 -13.23
C ASN A 62 7.17 -7.08 -13.18
N ASN A 63 6.11 -7.61 -12.59
CA ASN A 63 4.89 -6.88 -12.25
C ASN A 63 4.46 -7.13 -10.79
N THR A 64 5.42 -7.55 -9.96
CA THR A 64 5.23 -7.91 -8.55
C THR A 64 6.13 -7.04 -7.69
N TYR A 65 5.56 -6.08 -6.95
CA TYR A 65 6.35 -5.17 -6.12
C TYR A 65 5.50 -4.48 -5.05
N ARG A 66 6.17 -3.97 -4.01
CA ARG A 66 5.56 -3.07 -3.04
C ARG A 66 5.53 -1.64 -3.58
N LEU A 67 4.33 -1.14 -3.85
CA LEU A 67 4.12 0.24 -4.28
C LEU A 67 4.23 1.21 -3.11
N VAL A 68 3.59 0.89 -1.97
CA VAL A 68 3.61 1.75 -0.77
C VAL A 68 4.11 0.97 0.43
N HIS A 69 5.08 1.54 1.13
CA HIS A 69 5.70 1.00 2.34
C HIS A 69 5.58 1.94 3.54
N GLY A 70 4.36 2.31 3.89
CA GLY A 70 4.08 3.06 5.11
C GLY A 70 4.88 4.37 5.22
N GLU A 71 5.59 4.51 6.32
CA GLU A 71 6.40 5.68 6.65
C GLU A 71 7.49 5.96 5.62
N GLY A 72 8.01 4.94 4.95
CA GLY A 72 9.03 5.08 3.91
C GLY A 72 8.55 5.84 2.67
N ASP A 73 7.25 5.87 2.44
CA ASP A 73 6.61 6.60 1.34
C ASP A 73 5.73 7.77 1.86
N TYR A 74 5.96 8.23 3.10
CA TYR A 74 5.20 9.31 3.73
C TYR A 74 3.69 9.03 3.85
N LEU A 75 3.31 7.74 3.89
CA LEU A 75 1.94 7.25 4.05
C LEU A 75 1.85 6.31 5.27
N PRO A 76 2.09 6.81 6.50
CA PRO A 76 2.25 6.01 7.70
C PRO A 76 1.02 5.13 7.96
N GLY A 77 1.25 3.81 8.01
CA GLY A 77 0.19 2.84 8.23
C GLY A 77 -0.56 2.40 6.99
N LEU A 78 -0.04 2.68 5.78
CA LEU A 78 -0.55 2.17 4.51
C LEU A 78 0.48 1.24 3.85
N VAL A 79 0.04 0.08 3.41
CA VAL A 79 0.83 -0.85 2.58
C VAL A 79 0.03 -1.16 1.33
N ILE A 80 0.70 -1.07 0.17
CA ILE A 80 0.11 -1.48 -1.12
C ILE A 80 1.14 -2.33 -1.86
N ASP A 81 0.76 -3.57 -2.18
CA ASP A 81 1.54 -4.48 -3.01
C ASP A 81 0.82 -4.70 -4.34
N CYS A 82 1.56 -4.63 -5.44
CA CYS A 82 1.06 -4.90 -6.80
C CYS A 82 1.42 -6.32 -7.23
N TYR A 83 0.43 -7.01 -7.80
CA TYR A 83 0.52 -8.35 -8.35
C TYR A 83 -0.16 -8.37 -9.72
N GLY A 84 0.61 -8.21 -10.79
CA GLY A 84 0.04 -8.03 -12.12
C GLY A 84 -0.86 -6.80 -12.17
N SER A 85 -2.12 -7.00 -12.54
CA SER A 85 -3.14 -5.94 -12.60
C SER A 85 -3.93 -5.75 -11.30
N THR A 86 -3.57 -6.44 -10.21
CA THR A 86 -4.24 -6.33 -8.92
C THR A 86 -3.34 -5.66 -7.88
N ALA A 87 -3.85 -4.59 -7.27
CA ALA A 87 -3.23 -3.97 -6.09
C ALA A 87 -3.91 -4.48 -4.82
N VAL A 88 -3.12 -5.00 -3.87
CA VAL A 88 -3.61 -5.41 -2.55
C VAL A 88 -3.26 -4.33 -1.54
N MET A 89 -4.27 -3.69 -0.98
CA MET A 89 -4.14 -2.57 -0.06
C MET A 89 -4.43 -3.02 1.38
N GLN A 90 -3.53 -2.67 2.31
CA GLN A 90 -3.69 -2.90 3.74
C GLN A 90 -3.57 -1.59 4.53
N ALA A 91 -4.52 -1.35 5.43
CA ALA A 91 -4.42 -0.31 6.44
C ALA A 91 -3.96 -0.91 7.78
N HIS A 92 -2.96 -0.28 8.37
CA HIS A 92 -2.42 -0.59 9.69
C HIS A 92 -2.78 0.51 10.72
N SER A 93 -3.61 1.46 10.32
CA SER A 93 -4.12 2.53 11.17
C SER A 93 -5.57 2.83 10.86
N VAL A 94 -6.30 3.35 11.86
CA VAL A 94 -7.71 3.74 11.70
C VAL A 94 -7.88 4.82 10.64
N GLY A 95 -6.97 5.81 10.60
CA GLY A 95 -7.03 6.89 9.63
C GLY A 95 -6.94 6.38 8.19
N MET A 96 -6.00 5.48 7.89
CA MET A 96 -5.88 4.88 6.56
C MET A 96 -7.08 4.01 6.21
N HIS A 97 -7.67 3.31 7.21
CA HIS A 97 -8.91 2.56 6.99
C HIS A 97 -10.09 3.48 6.61
N VAL A 98 -10.26 4.59 7.30
CA VAL A 98 -11.34 5.54 7.03
C VAL A 98 -11.19 6.14 5.63
N CYS A 99 -9.96 6.52 5.23
CA CYS A 99 -9.68 7.12 3.93
C CYS A 99 -9.54 6.09 2.78
N ARG A 100 -9.74 4.79 3.02
CA ARG A 100 -9.46 3.72 2.03
C ARG A 100 -10.10 3.93 0.67
N ASN A 101 -11.32 4.48 0.62
CA ASN A 101 -12.03 4.71 -0.64
C ASN A 101 -11.44 5.88 -1.43
N GLU A 102 -11.05 6.97 -0.77
CA GLU A 102 -10.36 8.10 -1.38
C GLU A 102 -8.97 7.69 -1.88
N ILE A 103 -8.24 6.93 -1.05
CA ILE A 103 -6.93 6.37 -1.42
C ILE A 103 -7.08 5.43 -2.63
N CYS A 104 -8.13 4.61 -2.68
CA CYS A 104 -8.41 3.73 -3.82
C CYS A 104 -8.68 4.54 -5.09
N GLN A 105 -9.48 5.60 -5.03
CA GLN A 105 -9.74 6.49 -6.17
C GLN A 105 -8.45 7.13 -6.69
N ALA A 106 -7.63 7.67 -5.79
CA ALA A 106 -6.32 8.23 -6.13
C ALA A 106 -5.38 7.17 -6.73
N LEU A 107 -5.36 5.97 -6.17
CA LEU A 107 -4.55 4.86 -6.67
C LEU A 107 -4.94 4.48 -8.10
N VAL A 108 -6.23 4.34 -8.39
CA VAL A 108 -6.73 4.06 -9.75
C VAL A 108 -6.34 5.18 -10.71
N GLN A 109 -6.45 6.43 -10.30
CA GLN A 109 -6.06 7.59 -11.12
C GLN A 109 -4.55 7.59 -11.45
N VAL A 110 -3.70 7.32 -10.45
CA VAL A 110 -2.24 7.33 -10.60
C VAL A 110 -1.76 6.13 -11.41
N MET A 111 -2.30 4.95 -11.12
CA MET A 111 -1.87 3.71 -11.76
C MET A 111 -2.40 3.55 -13.18
N GLY A 112 -3.57 4.14 -13.49
CA GLY A 112 -4.21 4.02 -14.81
C GLY A 112 -4.36 2.56 -15.25
N ASP A 113 -3.96 2.26 -16.48
CA ASP A 113 -4.07 0.93 -17.07
C ASP A 113 -3.14 -0.14 -16.44
N ARG A 114 -2.28 0.24 -15.49
CA ARG A 114 -1.42 -0.71 -14.76
C ARG A 114 -2.19 -1.60 -13.82
N ILE A 115 -3.35 -1.14 -13.32
CA ILE A 115 -4.21 -1.93 -12.43
C ILE A 115 -5.65 -1.99 -12.95
N ALA A 116 -6.28 -3.15 -12.76
CA ALA A 116 -7.70 -3.37 -13.04
C ALA A 116 -8.48 -3.60 -11.73
N ASN A 117 -7.79 -3.95 -10.65
CA ASN A 117 -8.41 -4.33 -9.39
C ASN A 117 -7.69 -3.74 -8.19
N VAL A 118 -8.45 -3.39 -7.14
CA VAL A 118 -7.94 -3.10 -5.81
C VAL A 118 -8.67 -4.00 -4.80
N TYR A 119 -7.91 -4.91 -4.18
CA TYR A 119 -8.38 -5.76 -3.10
C TYR A 119 -7.97 -5.17 -1.75
N TYR A 120 -8.93 -4.85 -0.91
CA TYR A 120 -8.68 -4.32 0.43
C TYR A 120 -8.66 -5.46 1.45
N LYS A 121 -7.51 -5.64 2.14
CA LYS A 121 -7.23 -6.76 3.03
C LYS A 121 -6.72 -6.26 4.38
N SER A 122 -7.62 -5.91 5.29
CA SER A 122 -7.26 -5.28 6.56
C SER A 122 -7.96 -5.87 7.79
N ASP A 123 -8.62 -7.01 7.66
CA ASP A 123 -9.31 -7.70 8.77
C ASP A 123 -8.37 -8.00 9.96
N THR A 124 -7.11 -8.33 9.67
CA THR A 124 -6.10 -8.69 10.68
C THR A 124 -5.04 -7.62 10.94
N THR A 125 -5.05 -6.50 10.19
CA THR A 125 -4.00 -5.47 10.27
C THR A 125 -4.43 -4.21 11.02
N LEU A 126 -5.74 -4.02 11.21
CA LEU A 126 -6.26 -2.89 11.96
C LEU A 126 -5.93 -3.03 13.46
N PRO A 127 -5.68 -1.91 14.16
CA PRO A 127 -5.39 -1.93 15.58
C PRO A 127 -6.55 -2.55 16.37
N PHE A 128 -6.27 -3.57 17.18
CA PHE A 128 -7.26 -4.29 18.00
C PHE A 128 -8.13 -3.34 18.88
N LYS A 129 -7.54 -2.26 19.38
CA LYS A 129 -8.24 -1.27 20.22
C LYS A 129 -9.23 -0.38 19.45
N ALA A 130 -9.26 -0.46 18.14
CA ALA A 130 -10.14 0.37 17.31
C ALA A 130 -11.57 -0.18 17.26
N ASP A 131 -11.77 -1.45 17.61
CA ASP A 131 -13.07 -2.15 17.59
C ASP A 131 -13.79 -1.99 16.24
N ILE A 132 -13.04 -2.13 15.15
CA ILE A 132 -13.52 -2.01 13.78
C ILE A 132 -13.64 -3.41 13.21
N GLU A 133 -14.88 -3.84 12.97
CA GLU A 133 -15.15 -5.02 12.16
C GLU A 133 -15.09 -4.65 10.67
N HIS A 134 -14.32 -5.41 9.91
CA HIS A 134 -14.18 -5.23 8.47
C HIS A 134 -13.95 -6.56 7.78
N GLU A 135 -14.66 -6.80 6.69
CA GLU A 135 -14.43 -7.92 5.80
C GLU A 135 -13.56 -7.50 4.61
N ASN A 136 -12.59 -8.37 4.27
CA ASN A 136 -11.76 -8.16 3.10
C ASN A 136 -12.60 -8.27 1.82
N SER A 137 -12.39 -7.35 0.89
CA SER A 137 -13.17 -7.31 -0.36
C SER A 137 -12.47 -6.54 -1.46
N PHE A 138 -12.89 -6.75 -2.70
CA PHE A 138 -12.58 -5.81 -3.78
C PHE A 138 -13.31 -4.48 -3.53
N ILE A 139 -12.56 -3.38 -3.57
CA ILE A 139 -13.10 -2.01 -3.51
C ILE A 139 -13.01 -1.31 -4.87
N TYR A 140 -12.35 -1.95 -5.85
CA TYR A 140 -12.34 -1.58 -7.26
C TYR A 140 -12.11 -2.83 -8.11
N GLY A 141 -12.80 -2.96 -9.26
CA GLY A 141 -12.73 -4.13 -10.13
C GLY A 141 -13.36 -5.38 -9.51
N GLY A 142 -12.75 -6.52 -9.66
CA GLY A 142 -13.25 -7.80 -9.13
C GLY A 142 -12.84 -9.03 -9.94
N ASP A 143 -11.76 -8.93 -10.73
CA ASP A 143 -11.19 -10.06 -11.48
C ASP A 143 -10.21 -10.87 -10.62
N ASP A 144 -10.33 -12.20 -10.65
CA ASP A 144 -9.53 -13.15 -9.88
C ASP A 144 -8.20 -13.54 -10.58
N ASN A 145 -7.66 -12.71 -11.47
CA ASN A 145 -6.38 -13.01 -12.10
C ASN A 145 -5.25 -12.94 -11.07
N ASP A 146 -4.85 -14.10 -10.56
CA ASP A 146 -3.87 -14.32 -9.49
C ASP A 146 -2.43 -14.54 -10.01
N ILE A 147 -2.19 -14.34 -11.31
CA ILE A 147 -0.85 -14.57 -11.90
C ILE A 147 -0.02 -13.29 -11.81
N ALA A 148 1.08 -13.41 -11.07
CA ALA A 148 2.09 -12.39 -10.93
C ALA A 148 3.42 -12.84 -11.57
N VAL A 149 4.23 -11.89 -12.02
CA VAL A 149 5.54 -12.13 -12.63
C VAL A 149 6.63 -11.48 -11.79
N GLU A 150 7.63 -12.27 -11.44
CA GLU A 150 8.83 -11.80 -10.73
C GLU A 150 10.07 -12.41 -11.40
N ASN A 151 10.99 -11.57 -11.87
CA ASN A 151 12.21 -11.99 -12.58
C ASN A 151 11.93 -12.92 -13.77
N GLY A 152 10.82 -12.72 -14.48
CA GLY A 152 10.39 -13.55 -15.61
C GLY A 152 9.67 -14.84 -15.23
N LEU A 153 9.63 -15.19 -13.95
CA LEU A 153 8.91 -16.37 -13.43
C LEU A 153 7.48 -16.01 -13.07
N LYS A 154 6.54 -16.91 -13.36
CA LYS A 154 5.13 -16.76 -13.02
C LYS A 154 4.81 -17.42 -11.71
N PHE A 155 4.06 -16.72 -10.86
CA PHE A 155 3.59 -17.20 -9.57
C PHE A 155 2.07 -17.04 -9.49
N HIS A 156 1.39 -18.01 -8.89
CA HIS A 156 0.04 -17.81 -8.39
C HIS A 156 0.12 -17.16 -7.01
N VAL A 157 -0.55 -16.03 -6.86
CA VAL A 157 -0.56 -15.27 -5.60
C VAL A 157 -1.95 -15.32 -4.99
N ASP A 158 -2.07 -15.99 -3.86
CA ASP A 158 -3.33 -16.05 -3.11
C ASP A 158 -3.44 -14.84 -2.15
N TRP A 159 -3.92 -13.71 -2.64
CA TRP A 159 -4.19 -12.55 -1.79
C TRP A 159 -5.46 -12.72 -0.94
N LEU A 160 -6.36 -13.65 -1.27
CA LEU A 160 -7.59 -13.87 -0.51
C LEU A 160 -7.28 -14.56 0.83
N LYS A 161 -6.53 -15.66 0.80
CA LYS A 161 -6.25 -16.53 1.96
C LYS A 161 -4.78 -16.52 2.40
N GLY A 162 -3.87 -16.09 1.51
CA GLY A 162 -2.43 -16.05 1.79
C GLY A 162 -2.07 -15.10 2.93
N GLN A 163 -0.89 -15.30 3.51
CA GLN A 163 -0.35 -14.43 4.56
C GLN A 163 0.00 -13.04 4.01
N LYS A 164 -0.03 -12.03 4.90
CA LYS A 164 0.23 -10.63 4.53
C LYS A 164 -0.69 -10.21 3.37
N THR A 165 -0.13 -9.64 2.32
CA THR A 165 -0.85 -9.27 1.08
C THR A 165 -1.03 -10.44 0.11
N GLY A 166 -0.49 -11.63 0.40
CA GLY A 166 -0.60 -12.85 -0.40
C GLY A 166 0.75 -13.44 -0.85
N PHE A 167 1.82 -12.62 -0.89
CA PHE A 167 3.15 -13.01 -1.33
C PHE A 167 4.24 -12.24 -0.58
N PHE A 168 5.43 -12.83 -0.45
CA PHE A 168 6.56 -12.21 0.23
C PHE A 168 7.43 -11.47 -0.79
N VAL A 169 7.02 -10.25 -1.17
CA VAL A 169 7.73 -9.42 -2.17
C VAL A 169 9.16 -9.07 -1.73
N ASP A 170 9.41 -9.02 -0.42
CA ASP A 170 10.71 -8.80 0.20
C ASP A 170 11.72 -9.94 0.00
N GLN A 171 11.25 -11.12 -0.42
CA GLN A 171 12.10 -12.30 -0.62
C GLN A 171 12.54 -12.50 -2.09
N ARG A 172 12.38 -11.51 -2.94
CA ARG A 172 12.73 -11.58 -4.38
C ARG A 172 14.18 -12.02 -4.60
N ASP A 173 15.11 -11.36 -3.95
CA ASP A 173 16.55 -11.64 -4.13
C ASP A 173 16.91 -13.03 -3.61
N ASN A 174 16.30 -13.46 -2.52
CA ASN A 174 16.50 -14.81 -1.97
C ASN A 174 15.96 -15.89 -2.92
N ARG A 175 14.79 -15.64 -3.55
CA ARG A 175 14.26 -16.55 -4.58
C ARG A 175 15.17 -16.61 -5.81
N SER A 176 15.67 -15.48 -6.26
CA SER A 176 16.61 -15.40 -7.39
C SER A 176 17.94 -16.11 -7.06
N LEU A 177 18.44 -15.94 -5.84
CA LEU A 177 19.65 -16.62 -5.40
C LEU A 177 19.49 -18.15 -5.41
N LEU A 178 18.30 -18.66 -5.00
CA LEU A 178 18.00 -20.09 -4.99
C LEU A 178 18.14 -20.73 -6.38
N GLU A 179 17.81 -20.01 -7.45
CA GLU A 179 17.94 -20.49 -8.83
C GLU A 179 19.36 -20.95 -9.14
N SER A 180 20.37 -20.25 -8.62
CA SER A 180 21.78 -20.61 -8.84
C SER A 180 22.17 -21.96 -8.23
N TYR A 181 21.47 -22.40 -7.19
CA TYR A 181 21.70 -23.68 -6.49
C TYR A 181 20.80 -24.83 -7.00
N ALA A 182 19.75 -24.50 -7.75
CA ALA A 182 18.76 -25.46 -8.22
C ALA A 182 19.11 -26.10 -9.59
N LYS A 183 20.27 -25.75 -10.20
CA LYS A 183 20.68 -26.26 -11.51
C LYS A 183 20.80 -27.80 -11.52
N GLY A 184 19.99 -28.44 -12.38
CA GLY A 184 20.02 -29.89 -12.58
C GLY A 184 19.28 -30.71 -11.50
N ARG A 185 18.39 -30.09 -10.74
CA ARG A 185 17.55 -30.73 -9.73
C ARG A 185 16.07 -30.59 -10.06
#